data_08c45a55749f69c0fc84f9e356ebb90d
#
_entry.id   08c45a55749f69c0fc84f9e356ebb90d
#
_cell.length_a   1.000
_cell.length_b   1.000
_cell.length_c   1.000
_cell.angle_alpha   90.00
_cell.angle_beta   90.00
_cell.angle_gamma   90.00
#
_symmetry.space_group_name_H-M   'P 1'
#
loop_
_entity.id
_entity.type
_entity.pdbx_description
1 polymer ?
#
loop_
_entity_poly.entity_id
_entity_poly.type
_entity_poly.pdbx_seq_one_letter_code
_entity_poly.pdbx_strand_id
1 'polypeptide(L)'
;MSTQVAADTQNYTIEVDEEIDAVVFTWNQFVTGQEFREGSNHLLEVIRREDKRKSIVDTSGIKAHDEADKEWLQEEWMPKVIDAGIEYTVSVTGDSVIAEMEMEQFVDQTADLPFTYVLAGDMGEAREWIAEQ
;
A
#
# COMPACT_ATOMS: atom_id res chain seq x y z
N MET A 1 -21.66 -4.35 8.63
CA MET A 1 -20.59 -3.60 7.98
C MET A 1 -19.33 -4.42 7.93
N SER A 2 -18.71 -4.47 6.78
CA SER A 2 -17.59 -5.36 6.53
C SER A 2 -16.22 -4.75 6.82
N THR A 3 -16.17 -3.45 7.13
CA THR A 3 -14.92 -2.72 7.31
C THR A 3 -14.67 -2.40 8.77
N GLN A 4 -13.47 -2.71 9.25
CA GLN A 4 -13.02 -2.35 10.59
C GLN A 4 -11.82 -1.43 10.51
N VAL A 5 -11.81 -0.36 11.30
CA VAL A 5 -10.67 0.54 11.38
C VAL A 5 -9.63 -0.07 12.32
N ALA A 6 -8.46 -0.39 11.78
CA ALA A 6 -7.36 -0.94 12.57
C ALA A 6 -6.50 0.18 13.17
N ALA A 7 -6.37 1.32 12.46
CA ALA A 7 -5.65 2.48 12.94
C ALA A 7 -6.18 3.72 12.25
N ASP A 8 -6.26 4.82 12.97
CA ASP A 8 -6.70 6.11 12.44
C ASP A 8 -5.83 7.19 13.08
N THR A 9 -4.83 7.64 12.33
CA THR A 9 -3.89 8.66 12.79
C THR A 9 -3.98 9.91 11.92
N GLN A 10 -3.32 10.97 12.31
CA GLN A 10 -3.24 12.17 11.49
C GLN A 10 -2.60 11.89 10.13
N ASN A 11 -1.61 11.02 10.08
CA ASN A 11 -0.82 10.75 8.89
C ASN A 11 -1.44 9.69 7.97
N TYR A 12 -2.18 8.73 8.54
CA TYR A 12 -2.71 7.61 7.77
C TYR A 12 -3.90 6.95 8.46
N THR A 13 -4.65 6.18 7.68
CA THR A 13 -5.74 5.33 8.18
C THR A 13 -5.53 3.91 7.67
N ILE A 14 -5.69 2.92 8.54
CA ILE A 14 -5.62 1.51 8.16
C ILE A 14 -6.96 0.87 8.46
N GLU A 15 -7.53 0.22 7.46
CA GLU A 15 -8.81 -0.48 7.59
C GLU A 15 -8.66 -1.92 7.13
N VAL A 16 -9.42 -2.81 7.74
CA VAL A 16 -9.53 -4.21 7.28
C VAL A 16 -10.91 -4.36 6.67
N ASP A 17 -10.97 -4.63 5.38
CA ASP A 17 -12.22 -4.76 4.64
C ASP A 17 -12.48 -6.24 4.35
N GLU A 18 -13.43 -6.83 5.07
CA GLU A 18 -13.75 -8.25 4.93
C GLU A 18 -14.53 -8.54 3.65
N GLU A 19 -15.17 -7.56 3.06
CA GLU A 19 -15.91 -7.73 1.81
C GLU A 19 -14.98 -8.06 0.64
N ILE A 20 -13.83 -7.40 0.59
CA ILE A 20 -12.81 -7.67 -0.44
C ILE A 20 -11.63 -8.47 0.11
N ASP A 21 -11.68 -8.80 1.40
CA ASP A 21 -10.66 -9.58 2.11
C ASP A 21 -9.27 -8.96 1.98
N ALA A 22 -9.18 -7.66 2.23
CA ALA A 22 -7.95 -6.89 2.05
C ALA A 22 -7.74 -5.88 3.17
N VAL A 23 -6.48 -5.51 3.40
CA VAL A 23 -6.13 -4.39 4.26
C VAL A 23 -6.02 -3.15 3.37
N VAL A 24 -6.72 -2.08 3.75
CA VAL A 24 -6.74 -0.81 3.01
C VAL A 24 -5.98 0.23 3.81
N PHE A 25 -4.92 0.76 3.22
CA PHE A 25 -4.08 1.78 3.84
C PHE A 25 -4.21 3.08 3.05
N THR A 26 -4.51 4.17 3.74
CA THR A 26 -4.67 5.49 3.11
C THR A 26 -3.72 6.48 3.76
N TRP A 27 -2.86 7.10 2.96
CA TRP A 27 -2.05 8.21 3.42
C TRP A 27 -2.90 9.47 3.41
N ASN A 28 -3.04 10.11 4.58
CA ASN A 28 -3.90 11.29 4.74
C ASN A 28 -3.16 12.60 4.45
N GLN A 29 -1.84 12.58 4.50
CA GLN A 29 -1.02 13.76 4.22
C GLN A 29 0.38 13.35 3.78
N PHE A 30 1.12 14.31 3.25
CA PHE A 30 2.50 14.08 2.82
C PHE A 30 3.40 13.83 4.04
N VAL A 31 4.12 12.72 4.03
CA VAL A 31 5.09 12.37 5.07
C VAL A 31 6.34 11.78 4.44
N THR A 32 7.48 11.94 5.11
CA THR A 32 8.76 11.39 4.67
C THR A 32 9.54 10.87 5.88
N GLY A 33 10.61 10.09 5.62
CA GLY A 33 11.53 9.63 6.64
C GLY A 33 10.87 8.73 7.67
N GLN A 34 11.10 9.02 8.94
CA GLN A 34 10.64 8.17 10.02
C GLN A 34 9.11 8.01 10.05
N GLU A 35 8.37 9.09 9.84
CA GLU A 35 6.90 9.03 9.83
C GLU A 35 6.39 8.11 8.73
N PHE A 36 6.99 8.18 7.55
CA PHE A 36 6.65 7.31 6.45
C PHE A 36 6.94 5.84 6.79
N ARG A 37 8.09 5.58 7.37
CA ARG A 37 8.50 4.22 7.76
C ARG A 37 7.63 3.65 8.87
N GLU A 38 7.25 4.47 9.85
CA GLU A 38 6.37 4.05 10.92
C GLU A 38 5.00 3.63 10.40
N GLY A 39 4.42 4.42 9.48
CA GLY A 39 3.15 4.07 8.87
C GLY A 39 3.22 2.79 8.05
N SER A 40 4.27 2.65 7.24
CA SER A 40 4.47 1.46 6.43
C SER A 40 4.66 0.21 7.30
N ASN A 41 5.41 0.33 8.40
CA ASN A 41 5.60 -0.78 9.34
C ASN A 41 4.32 -1.13 10.08
N HIS A 42 3.47 -0.13 10.38
CA HIS A 42 2.19 -0.39 11.01
C HIS A 42 1.29 -1.19 10.06
N LEU A 43 1.30 -0.84 8.78
CA LEU A 43 0.58 -1.62 7.77
C LEU A 43 1.05 -3.07 7.77
N LEU A 44 2.35 -3.30 7.81
CA LEU A 44 2.93 -4.64 7.85
C LEU A 44 2.45 -5.42 9.08
N GLU A 45 2.41 -4.78 10.26
CA GLU A 45 1.89 -5.40 11.49
C GLU A 45 0.43 -5.82 11.33
N VAL A 46 -0.40 -4.95 10.76
CA VAL A 46 -1.83 -5.25 10.55
C VAL A 46 -1.98 -6.43 9.58
N ILE A 47 -1.20 -6.45 8.51
CA ILE A 47 -1.21 -7.55 7.55
C ILE A 47 -0.90 -8.88 8.25
N ARG A 48 0.14 -8.90 9.09
CA ARG A 48 0.52 -10.10 9.83
C ARG A 48 -0.55 -10.53 10.82
N ARG A 49 -1.11 -9.57 11.56
CA ARG A 49 -2.11 -9.85 12.59
C ARG A 49 -3.41 -10.37 11.98
N GLU A 50 -3.83 -9.79 10.86
CA GLU A 50 -5.10 -10.16 10.21
C GLU A 50 -4.94 -11.30 9.21
N ASP A 51 -3.70 -11.70 8.90
CA ASP A 51 -3.38 -12.78 7.98
C ASP A 51 -4.05 -12.58 6.60
N LYS A 52 -3.93 -11.36 6.07
CA LYS A 52 -4.49 -11.01 4.76
C LYS A 52 -3.43 -11.18 3.66
N ARG A 53 -3.88 -11.58 2.47
CA ARG A 53 -3.02 -11.76 1.31
C ARG A 53 -3.14 -10.61 0.31
N LYS A 54 -4.08 -9.70 0.53
CA LYS A 54 -4.40 -8.60 -0.37
C LYS A 54 -4.30 -7.27 0.37
N SER A 55 -3.79 -6.24 -0.31
CA SER A 55 -3.73 -4.91 0.27
C SER A 55 -3.95 -3.84 -0.80
N ILE A 56 -4.53 -2.73 -0.38
CA ILE A 56 -4.67 -1.53 -1.21
C ILE A 56 -3.94 -0.42 -0.46
N VAL A 57 -3.05 0.30 -1.16
CA VAL A 57 -2.34 1.44 -0.58
C VAL A 57 -2.72 2.67 -1.38
N ASP A 58 -3.44 3.59 -0.75
CA ASP A 58 -3.81 4.86 -1.38
C ASP A 58 -2.70 5.88 -1.15
N THR A 59 -1.93 6.14 -2.20
CA THR A 59 -0.81 7.09 -2.15
C THR A 59 -1.17 8.46 -2.70
N SER A 60 -2.44 8.70 -2.99
CA SER A 60 -2.88 9.99 -3.56
C SER A 60 -2.61 11.18 -2.63
N GLY A 61 -2.51 10.94 -1.31
CA GLY A 61 -2.14 11.97 -0.35
C GLY A 61 -0.65 12.28 -0.32
N ILE A 62 0.18 11.40 -0.88
CA ILE A 62 1.62 11.61 -1.04
C ILE A 62 1.89 11.85 -2.51
N LYS A 63 2.22 13.09 -2.86
CA LYS A 63 2.40 13.46 -4.29
C LYS A 63 3.73 13.00 -4.86
N ALA A 64 4.72 12.78 -4.02
CA ALA A 64 6.04 12.28 -4.41
C ALA A 64 6.69 11.62 -3.20
N HIS A 65 7.54 10.62 -3.44
CA HIS A 65 8.27 9.94 -2.38
C HIS A 65 9.71 10.44 -2.33
N ASP A 66 10.26 10.47 -1.11
CA ASP A 66 11.68 10.75 -0.92
C ASP A 66 12.50 9.56 -1.45
N GLU A 67 13.67 9.85 -2.04
CA GLU A 67 14.52 8.80 -2.61
C GLU A 67 14.92 7.74 -1.57
N ALA A 68 15.31 8.18 -0.39
CA ALA A 68 15.69 7.26 0.68
C ALA A 68 14.53 6.38 1.12
N ASP A 69 13.32 6.92 1.11
CA ASP A 69 12.11 6.17 1.46
C ASP A 69 11.79 5.12 0.40
N LYS A 70 11.97 5.45 -0.88
CA LYS A 70 11.77 4.50 -1.97
C LYS A 70 12.75 3.34 -1.90
N GLU A 71 14.02 3.63 -1.64
CA GLU A 71 15.04 2.60 -1.46
C GLU A 71 14.72 1.69 -0.28
N TRP A 72 14.31 2.29 0.83
CA TRP A 72 13.94 1.55 2.02
C TRP A 72 12.75 0.61 1.76
N LEU A 73 11.72 1.09 1.06
CA LEU A 73 10.58 0.26 0.70
C LEU A 73 11.01 -0.96 -0.10
N GLN A 74 11.85 -0.73 -1.09
CA GLN A 74 12.27 -1.78 -2.02
C GLN A 74 13.21 -2.78 -1.37
N GLU A 75 14.19 -2.31 -0.58
CA GLU A 75 15.23 -3.16 -0.03
C GLU A 75 14.87 -3.81 1.30
N GLU A 76 14.08 -3.13 2.13
CA GLU A 76 13.79 -3.63 3.48
C GLU A 76 12.33 -3.98 3.71
N TRP A 77 11.41 -3.12 3.29
CA TRP A 77 9.99 -3.31 3.59
C TRP A 77 9.32 -4.34 2.70
N MET A 78 9.58 -4.29 1.41
CA MET A 78 8.94 -5.18 0.44
C MET A 78 9.20 -6.67 0.72
N PRO A 79 10.44 -7.09 1.00
CA PRO A 79 10.69 -8.50 1.36
C PRO A 79 9.90 -8.93 2.60
N LYS A 80 9.72 -8.03 3.56
CA LYS A 80 8.98 -8.34 4.79
C LYS A 80 7.49 -8.50 4.53
N VAL A 81 6.91 -7.68 3.65
CA VAL A 81 5.48 -7.79 3.36
C VAL A 81 5.18 -9.04 2.54
N ILE A 82 6.07 -9.42 1.66
CA ILE A 82 5.95 -10.68 0.90
C ILE A 82 6.05 -11.86 1.87
N ASP A 83 7.00 -11.81 2.78
CA ASP A 83 7.19 -12.86 3.79
C ASP A 83 5.98 -12.95 4.73
N ALA A 84 5.28 -11.86 4.94
CA ALA A 84 4.06 -11.83 5.76
C ALA A 84 2.86 -12.47 5.06
N GLY A 85 2.95 -12.76 3.76
CA GLY A 85 1.93 -13.48 3.03
C GLY A 85 1.16 -12.67 1.99
N ILE A 86 1.55 -11.43 1.74
CA ILE A 86 0.89 -10.61 0.70
C ILE A 86 1.17 -11.21 -0.68
N GLU A 87 0.11 -11.41 -1.45
CA GLU A 87 0.17 -11.92 -2.83
C GLU A 87 -0.26 -10.88 -3.85
N TYR A 88 -1.11 -9.92 -3.45
CA TYR A 88 -1.67 -8.89 -4.33
C TYR A 88 -1.68 -7.55 -3.65
N THR A 89 -1.15 -6.52 -4.31
CA THR A 89 -1.17 -5.14 -3.83
C THR A 89 -1.55 -4.20 -4.95
N VAL A 90 -2.45 -3.27 -4.66
CA VAL A 90 -2.83 -2.18 -5.58
C VAL A 90 -2.43 -0.86 -4.94
N SER A 91 -1.72 -0.01 -5.68
CA SER A 91 -1.46 1.36 -5.26
C SER A 91 -2.38 2.30 -6.03
N VAL A 92 -3.05 3.19 -5.30
CA VAL A 92 -3.88 4.24 -5.88
C VAL A 92 -3.02 5.50 -5.99
N THR A 93 -2.84 6.01 -7.20
CA THR A 93 -1.97 7.15 -7.46
C THR A 93 -2.72 8.48 -7.56
N GLY A 94 -4.03 8.45 -7.76
CA GLY A 94 -4.82 9.65 -7.94
C GLY A 94 -4.45 10.36 -9.23
N ASP A 95 -4.48 11.70 -9.20
CA ASP A 95 -4.23 12.55 -10.37
C ASP A 95 -2.78 12.99 -10.51
N SER A 96 -1.88 12.55 -9.62
CA SER A 96 -0.49 12.97 -9.64
C SER A 96 0.31 12.19 -10.70
N VAL A 97 0.77 12.87 -11.73
CA VAL A 97 1.62 12.27 -12.77
C VAL A 97 2.95 11.82 -12.18
N ILE A 98 3.50 12.59 -11.25
CA ILE A 98 4.77 12.25 -10.60
C ILE A 98 4.63 10.98 -9.77
N ALA A 99 3.56 10.87 -8.97
CA ALA A 99 3.31 9.68 -8.18
C ALA A 99 3.09 8.45 -9.07
N GLU A 100 2.38 8.63 -10.18
CA GLU A 100 2.15 7.55 -11.15
C GLU A 100 3.46 7.05 -11.73
N MET A 101 4.34 7.97 -12.15
CA MET A 101 5.65 7.60 -12.71
C MET A 101 6.52 6.88 -11.70
N GLU A 102 6.53 7.33 -10.45
CA GLU A 102 7.28 6.67 -9.38
C GLU A 102 6.77 5.25 -9.11
N MET A 103 5.46 5.08 -9.10
CA MET A 103 4.85 3.78 -8.85
C MET A 103 5.07 2.84 -10.04
N GLU A 104 5.07 3.34 -11.27
CA GLU A 104 5.38 2.52 -12.45
C GLU A 104 6.80 1.97 -12.37
N GLN A 105 7.77 2.77 -11.95
CA GLN A 105 9.13 2.30 -11.71
C GLN A 105 9.15 1.21 -10.65
N PHE A 106 8.37 1.39 -9.61
CA PHE A 106 8.27 0.42 -8.53
C PHE A 106 7.68 -0.91 -9.03
N VAL A 107 6.65 -0.84 -9.86
CA VAL A 107 6.06 -2.04 -10.49
C VAL A 107 7.12 -2.78 -11.31
N ASP A 108 7.89 -2.06 -12.12
CA ASP A 108 8.93 -2.67 -12.94
C ASP A 108 10.01 -3.34 -12.09
N GLN A 109 10.39 -2.70 -10.99
CA GLN A 109 11.41 -3.22 -10.08
C GLN A 109 10.94 -4.45 -9.31
N THR A 110 9.62 -4.60 -9.12
CA THR A 110 9.04 -5.73 -8.39
C THR A 110 8.52 -6.84 -9.29
N ALA A 111 8.70 -6.72 -10.61
CA ALA A 111 8.17 -7.69 -11.58
C ALA A 111 8.66 -9.12 -11.35
N ASP A 112 9.87 -9.28 -10.81
CA ASP A 112 10.47 -10.60 -10.57
C ASP A 112 10.14 -11.18 -9.19
N LEU A 113 9.40 -10.43 -8.36
CA LEU A 113 9.06 -10.87 -7.01
C LEU A 113 7.81 -11.76 -7.03
N PRO A 114 7.65 -12.65 -6.02
CA PRO A 114 6.54 -13.60 -5.99
C PRO A 114 5.24 -12.96 -5.50
N PHE A 115 4.88 -11.79 -6.03
CA PHE A 115 3.59 -11.16 -5.76
C PHE A 115 3.20 -10.26 -6.93
N THR A 116 1.91 -9.92 -7.01
CA THR A 116 1.39 -9.08 -8.09
C THR A 116 1.16 -7.67 -7.56
N TYR A 117 1.75 -6.68 -8.21
CA TYR A 117 1.64 -5.28 -7.85
C TYR A 117 1.09 -4.51 -9.05
N VAL A 118 -0.05 -3.84 -8.87
CA VAL A 118 -0.69 -3.06 -9.94
C VAL A 118 -1.03 -1.65 -9.47
N LEU A 119 -1.31 -0.78 -10.42
CA LEU A 119 -1.67 0.61 -10.16
C LEU A 119 -3.13 0.85 -10.52
N ALA A 120 -3.79 1.72 -9.77
CA ALA A 120 -5.15 2.16 -10.05
C ALA A 120 -5.20 3.68 -9.94
N GLY A 121 -6.08 4.30 -10.72
CA GLY A 121 -6.26 5.74 -10.70
C GLY A 121 -7.09 6.22 -9.51
N ASP A 122 -7.99 5.38 -9.03
CA ASP A 122 -8.85 5.72 -7.89
C ASP A 122 -9.14 4.47 -7.05
N MET A 123 -9.74 4.71 -5.90
CA MET A 123 -10.05 3.65 -4.93
C MET A 123 -11.08 2.66 -5.47
N GLY A 124 -12.07 3.13 -6.23
CA GLY A 124 -13.10 2.27 -6.82
C GLY A 124 -12.48 1.22 -7.75
N GLU A 125 -11.60 1.65 -8.63
CA GLU A 125 -10.87 0.76 -9.54
C GLU A 125 -10.02 -0.25 -8.76
N ALA A 126 -9.33 0.22 -7.73
CA ALA A 126 -8.50 -0.65 -6.88
C ALA A 126 -9.33 -1.73 -6.20
N ARG A 127 -10.48 -1.36 -5.65
CA ARG A 127 -11.35 -2.30 -4.95
C ARG A 127 -11.94 -3.34 -5.90
N GLU A 128 -12.33 -2.93 -7.09
CA GLU A 128 -12.86 -3.85 -8.09
C GLU A 128 -11.82 -4.89 -8.48
N TRP A 129 -10.59 -4.45 -8.75
CA TRP A 129 -9.53 -5.36 -9.14
C TRP A 129 -9.18 -6.34 -8.02
N ILE A 130 -8.99 -5.82 -6.80
CA ILE A 130 -8.54 -6.65 -5.68
C ILE A 130 -9.61 -7.67 -5.27
N ALA A 131 -10.88 -7.32 -5.43
CA ALA A 131 -11.98 -8.20 -5.09
C ALA A 131 -12.03 -9.46 -5.97
N GLU A 132 -11.47 -9.38 -7.17
CA GLU A 132 -11.45 -10.49 -8.13
C GLU A 132 -10.31 -11.48 -7.87
N GLN A 133 -9.40 -11.21 -6.95
CA GLN A 133 -8.21 -12.03 -6.70
C GLN A 133 -8.41 -13.13 -5.62
#